data_8af82432fb4047f5e51d9f53027faf45
#
_entry.id   8af82432fb4047f5e51d9f53027faf45
#
_cell.length_a   1.000
_cell.length_b   1.000
_cell.length_c   1.000
_cell.angle_alpha   90.00
_cell.angle_beta   90.00
_cell.angle_gamma   90.00
#
_symmetry.space_group_name_H-M   'P 1'
#
loop_
_entity.id
_entity.type
_entity.pdbx_description
1 polymer ?
#
loop_
_entity_poly.entity_id
_entity_poly.type
_entity_poly.pdbx_seq_one_letter_code
_entity_poly.pdbx_strand_id
1 'polypeptide(L)'
;MTFRFSAFWDLKPCLGFGAWGLRFRVLLLVFVTLTAAVRADDLPRKSKAPRESYPNVDVIYDSVATPDGKRLRTIITKPHNAKGKLPVIFVAGWLSCDSVEAPAGTKDESGLAFRGLAKLPEFALFRMDKQGVGDSEGVCAETDFDAELAGYRAAFRALKNYDFIDTKRIYILGISNGGGFAPLVPETDAEQAQVRGYISVGGWVKTWFEHMLEIERRRFALTGKSPAEVNDRMKGAATLYHEWLIKGRPVDDIVKEQPQLGELWPEGKDHAHLYGRPLAFYQQLQQLNLAAAWSRVKVPTYVLHGAFDWIMTQDDSELIAAYVNKNGDLASFYEIPNTGHTFQHYLSLADAFKGKSAPFDPKMIGLLADWLRNEAITHED
;
A
#
# COMPACT_ATOMS: atom_id res chain seq x y z
N MET A 1 -47.91 13.66 -30.93
CA MET A 1 -47.87 14.62 -32.05
C MET A 1 -46.61 14.31 -32.85
N THR A 2 -46.83 13.71 -33.99
CA THR A 2 -45.92 13.29 -35.05
C THR A 2 -45.54 14.45 -35.92
N PHE A 3 -44.29 14.55 -36.38
CA PHE A 3 -43.96 15.04 -37.69
C PHE A 3 -42.64 14.49 -38.19
N ARG A 4 -42.72 13.68 -39.25
CA ARG A 4 -41.67 13.31 -40.22
C ARG A 4 -41.59 14.39 -41.29
N PHE A 5 -40.40 14.67 -41.86
CA PHE A 5 -40.28 14.99 -43.29
C PHE A 5 -38.95 14.49 -43.87
N SER A 6 -39.11 13.75 -44.95
CA SER A 6 -38.12 13.27 -45.92
C SER A 6 -38.11 14.12 -47.17
N ALA A 7 -36.99 14.22 -47.90
CA ALA A 7 -36.86 14.34 -49.36
C ALA A 7 -35.38 14.38 -49.73
N PHE A 8 -34.80 13.38 -50.35
CA PHE A 8 -34.64 13.11 -51.77
C PHE A 8 -34.10 14.26 -52.62
N TRP A 9 -32.93 14.07 -53.23
CA TRP A 9 -32.63 14.34 -54.63
C TRP A 9 -31.47 13.47 -55.14
N ASP A 10 -31.80 12.62 -56.10
CA ASP A 10 -30.91 11.87 -57.01
C ASP A 10 -30.47 12.82 -58.15
N LEU A 11 -29.27 12.63 -58.67
CA LEU A 11 -28.89 12.91 -60.04
C LEU A 11 -27.63 12.15 -60.46
N LYS A 12 -27.83 11.22 -61.40
CA LYS A 12 -26.82 10.62 -62.30
C LYS A 12 -27.05 11.19 -63.71
N PRO A 13 -26.26 10.79 -64.71
CA PRO A 13 -24.85 10.89 -65.00
C PRO A 13 -24.58 11.61 -66.35
N CYS A 14 -23.32 11.89 -66.70
CA CYS A 14 -22.96 12.00 -68.11
C CYS A 14 -21.48 11.61 -68.38
N LEU A 15 -21.32 10.89 -69.43
CA LEU A 15 -20.18 10.24 -70.04
C LEU A 15 -19.10 11.19 -70.60
N GLY A 16 -17.84 10.73 -70.70
CA GLY A 16 -16.89 11.28 -71.65
C GLY A 16 -15.44 10.82 -71.51
N PHE A 17 -15.08 9.87 -72.30
CA PHE A 17 -13.78 9.36 -72.79
C PHE A 17 -12.49 10.14 -72.49
N GLY A 18 -11.39 9.39 -72.22
CA GLY A 18 -10.02 9.79 -72.46
C GLY A 18 -8.97 8.87 -71.78
N ALA A 19 -8.52 7.86 -72.52
CA ALA A 19 -7.41 6.97 -72.10
C ALA A 19 -6.08 7.70 -72.18
N TRP A 20 -5.32 7.72 -71.08
CA TRP A 20 -3.88 7.80 -71.10
C TRP A 20 -3.32 7.07 -69.87
N GLY A 21 -2.61 5.97 -70.12
CA GLY A 21 -2.02 5.17 -69.09
C GLY A 21 -0.82 5.83 -68.46
N LEU A 22 -0.86 6.03 -67.18
CA LEU A 22 0.32 6.28 -66.37
C LEU A 22 0.31 5.27 -65.21
N ARG A 23 1.27 4.33 -65.28
CA ARG A 23 1.49 3.34 -64.21
C ARG A 23 2.12 4.08 -63.02
N PHE A 24 1.28 4.48 -62.04
CA PHE A 24 1.78 4.86 -60.71
C PHE A 24 2.05 3.57 -59.89
N ARG A 25 3.34 3.24 -59.76
CA ARG A 25 3.79 2.34 -58.68
C ARG A 25 3.57 3.04 -57.35
N VAL A 26 2.48 2.69 -56.66
CA VAL A 26 2.27 3.07 -55.26
C VAL A 26 3.31 2.30 -54.45
N LEU A 27 4.37 2.98 -54.09
CA LEU A 27 5.32 2.52 -53.07
C LEU A 27 4.59 2.62 -51.69
N LEU A 28 4.04 1.50 -51.20
CA LEU A 28 3.48 1.42 -49.87
C LEU A 28 4.68 1.48 -48.89
N LEU A 29 5.05 2.69 -48.45
CA LEU A 29 5.93 2.89 -47.31
C LEU A 29 5.15 2.46 -46.05
N VAL A 30 5.33 1.20 -45.68
CA VAL A 30 4.93 0.74 -44.34
C VAL A 30 5.81 1.47 -43.34
N PHE A 31 5.31 2.57 -42.79
CA PHE A 31 5.86 3.15 -41.58
C PHE A 31 5.60 2.13 -40.45
N VAL A 32 6.53 1.23 -40.22
CA VAL A 32 6.61 0.52 -38.95
C VAL A 32 6.99 1.59 -37.94
N THR A 33 6.00 2.20 -37.31
CA THR A 33 6.24 2.93 -36.08
C THR A 33 6.67 1.87 -35.06
N LEU A 34 8.00 1.71 -34.91
CA LEU A 34 8.52 1.17 -33.66
C LEU A 34 8.05 2.15 -32.58
N THR A 35 6.94 1.84 -31.96
CA THR A 35 6.66 2.34 -30.60
C THR A 35 7.70 1.66 -29.74
N ALA A 36 8.89 2.28 -29.62
CA ALA A 36 9.75 2.03 -28.50
C ALA A 36 8.84 2.24 -27.29
N ALA A 37 8.53 1.16 -26.58
CA ALA A 37 7.95 1.27 -25.26
C ALA A 37 8.92 2.18 -24.49
N VAL A 38 8.52 3.43 -24.30
CA VAL A 38 9.21 4.36 -23.43
C VAL A 38 9.17 3.66 -22.08
N ARG A 39 10.27 3.02 -21.72
CA ARG A 39 10.46 2.55 -20.34
C ARG A 39 10.40 3.80 -19.51
N ALA A 40 9.37 3.90 -18.69
CA ALA A 40 9.06 5.09 -17.90
C ALA A 40 10.01 5.23 -16.71
N ASP A 41 11.32 5.19 -16.94
CA ASP A 41 12.36 5.53 -15.96
C ASP A 41 12.60 7.05 -15.91
N ASP A 42 11.57 7.85 -16.20
CA ASP A 42 11.65 9.29 -16.40
C ASP A 42 11.37 10.14 -15.17
N LEU A 43 11.25 9.54 -13.98
CA LEU A 43 11.13 10.34 -12.76
C LEU A 43 12.52 10.90 -12.38
N PRO A 44 12.64 12.23 -12.22
CA PRO A 44 13.91 12.83 -11.79
C PRO A 44 14.37 12.25 -10.46
N ARG A 45 15.59 11.75 -10.40
CA ARG A 45 16.19 11.20 -9.19
C ARG A 45 16.35 12.30 -8.15
N LYS A 46 15.67 12.17 -7.00
CA LYS A 46 15.76 13.09 -5.86
C LYS A 46 16.81 12.63 -4.84
N SER A 47 16.96 11.33 -4.66
CA SER A 47 17.91 10.75 -3.72
C SER A 47 19.35 10.79 -4.26
N LYS A 48 20.33 11.12 -3.38
CA LYS A 48 21.76 10.99 -3.66
C LYS A 48 22.29 9.57 -3.43
N ALA A 49 21.52 8.71 -2.76
CA ALA A 49 21.90 7.32 -2.54
C ALA A 49 21.93 6.54 -3.87
N PRO A 50 22.81 5.54 -4.02
CA PRO A 50 22.79 4.68 -5.18
C PRO A 50 21.47 3.92 -5.27
N ARG A 51 21.04 3.58 -6.49
CA ARG A 51 19.91 2.69 -6.70
C ARG A 51 20.18 1.32 -6.08
N GLU A 52 19.10 0.60 -5.79
CA GLU A 52 19.21 -0.77 -5.31
C GLU A 52 19.96 -1.66 -6.29
N SER A 53 20.75 -2.57 -5.74
CA SER A 53 21.41 -3.61 -6.50
C SER A 53 21.55 -4.88 -5.63
N TYR A 54 21.47 -6.02 -6.27
CA TYR A 54 21.60 -7.34 -5.64
C TYR A 54 22.30 -8.31 -6.57
N PRO A 55 23.07 -9.26 -6.05
CA PRO A 55 23.57 -10.38 -6.87
C PRO A 55 22.39 -11.21 -7.42
N ASN A 56 22.39 -11.52 -8.69
CA ASN A 56 21.42 -12.40 -9.36
C ASN A 56 19.94 -11.95 -9.30
N VAL A 57 19.68 -10.65 -9.07
CA VAL A 57 18.35 -10.05 -9.09
C VAL A 57 18.35 -8.83 -9.98
N ASP A 58 17.41 -8.77 -10.90
CA ASP A 58 17.14 -7.56 -11.69
C ASP A 58 16.33 -6.58 -10.87
N VAL A 59 16.71 -5.30 -10.92
CA VAL A 59 15.94 -4.22 -10.31
C VAL A 59 15.42 -3.30 -11.41
N ILE A 60 14.12 -3.14 -11.47
CA ILE A 60 13.43 -2.31 -12.46
C ILE A 60 12.84 -1.13 -11.73
N TYR A 61 13.21 0.08 -12.13
CA TYR A 61 12.58 1.33 -11.73
C TYR A 61 11.62 1.75 -12.82
N ASP A 62 10.41 2.06 -12.45
CA ASP A 62 9.34 2.47 -13.35
C ASP A 62 8.40 3.46 -12.64
N SER A 63 7.34 3.89 -13.29
CA SER A 63 6.34 4.75 -12.69
C SER A 63 4.92 4.37 -13.11
N VAL A 64 3.96 4.72 -12.27
CA VAL A 64 2.53 4.59 -12.56
C VAL A 64 1.86 5.95 -12.43
N ALA A 65 0.94 6.25 -13.35
CA ALA A 65 0.12 7.46 -13.27
C ALA A 65 -1.09 7.22 -12.37
N THR A 66 -1.33 8.14 -11.46
CA THR A 66 -2.55 8.18 -10.63
C THR A 66 -3.70 8.88 -11.36
N PRO A 67 -4.95 8.71 -10.92
CA PRO A 67 -6.09 9.42 -11.53
C PRO A 67 -5.98 10.96 -11.47
N ASP A 68 -5.29 11.51 -10.48
CA ASP A 68 -5.01 12.95 -10.36
C ASP A 68 -3.78 13.41 -11.18
N GLY A 69 -3.24 12.53 -12.03
CA GLY A 69 -2.19 12.83 -13.01
C GLY A 69 -0.76 12.84 -12.47
N LYS A 70 -0.54 12.50 -11.21
CA LYS A 70 0.82 12.38 -10.64
C LYS A 70 1.45 11.05 -11.00
N ARG A 71 2.77 11.03 -11.18
CA ARG A 71 3.54 9.81 -11.42
C ARG A 71 4.18 9.34 -10.12
N LEU A 72 3.92 8.07 -9.77
CA LEU A 72 4.48 7.43 -8.58
C LEU A 72 5.54 6.42 -8.98
N ARG A 73 6.70 6.48 -8.34
CA ARG A 73 7.80 5.55 -8.58
C ARG A 73 7.41 4.14 -8.12
N THR A 74 7.68 3.17 -8.98
CA THR A 74 7.62 1.74 -8.66
C THR A 74 9.02 1.13 -8.70
N ILE A 75 9.27 0.18 -7.83
CA ILE A 75 10.52 -0.58 -7.75
C ILE A 75 10.17 -2.06 -7.77
N ILE A 76 10.62 -2.74 -8.81
CA ILE A 76 10.31 -4.15 -9.00
C ILE A 76 11.62 -4.93 -8.98
N THR A 77 11.67 -5.98 -8.18
CA THR A 77 12.80 -6.92 -8.20
C THR A 77 12.33 -8.28 -8.66
N LYS A 78 13.16 -8.98 -9.44
CA LYS A 78 12.93 -10.34 -9.90
C LYS A 78 14.24 -11.12 -10.04
N PRO A 79 14.22 -12.44 -9.96
CA PRO A 79 15.41 -13.26 -10.24
C PRO A 79 15.93 -13.00 -11.67
N HIS A 80 17.23 -12.83 -11.81
CA HIS A 80 17.88 -12.49 -13.12
C HIS A 80 17.55 -13.48 -14.23
N ASN A 81 17.55 -14.76 -13.95
CA ASN A 81 17.32 -15.84 -14.92
C ASN A 81 15.95 -16.52 -14.76
N ALA A 82 14.95 -15.81 -14.26
CA ALA A 82 13.61 -16.37 -14.10
C ALA A 82 13.07 -16.89 -15.45
N LYS A 83 12.56 -18.13 -15.44
CA LYS A 83 11.90 -18.73 -16.60
C LYS A 83 10.38 -18.64 -16.39
N GLY A 84 9.68 -18.18 -17.43
CA GLY A 84 8.22 -18.03 -17.37
C GLY A 84 7.76 -16.86 -16.52
N LYS A 85 6.47 -16.86 -16.17
CA LYS A 85 5.85 -15.83 -15.34
C LYS A 85 5.98 -16.15 -13.86
N LEU A 86 6.28 -15.13 -13.08
CA LEU A 86 6.49 -15.23 -11.63
C LEU A 86 5.24 -14.79 -10.87
N PRO A 87 4.88 -15.48 -9.78
CA PRO A 87 4.03 -14.88 -8.77
C PRO A 87 4.64 -13.58 -8.25
N VAL A 88 3.82 -12.65 -7.81
CA VAL A 88 4.28 -11.35 -7.35
C VAL A 88 3.83 -11.06 -5.92
N ILE A 89 4.75 -10.58 -5.10
CA ILE A 89 4.47 -9.98 -3.80
C ILE A 89 4.25 -8.48 -4.05
N PHE A 90 3.02 -8.02 -3.91
CA PHE A 90 2.64 -6.62 -4.02
C PHE A 90 2.60 -5.99 -2.62
N VAL A 91 3.37 -4.93 -2.40
CA VAL A 91 3.47 -4.29 -1.07
C VAL A 91 2.50 -3.14 -0.95
N ALA A 92 1.59 -3.21 0.03
CA ALA A 92 0.81 -2.09 0.55
C ALA A 92 1.50 -1.59 1.84
N GLY A 93 2.02 -0.37 1.80
CA GLY A 93 2.94 0.14 2.80
C GLY A 93 2.27 0.74 4.04
N TRP A 94 3.09 1.28 4.88
CA TRP A 94 2.77 1.87 6.19
C TRP A 94 2.33 3.34 6.10
N LEU A 95 2.08 3.98 7.25
CA LEU A 95 1.55 5.33 7.32
C LEU A 95 2.58 6.42 6.98
N SER A 96 3.81 6.34 7.50
CA SER A 96 4.83 7.39 7.37
C SER A 96 5.29 7.63 5.92
N CYS A 97 5.93 8.76 5.70
CA CYS A 97 6.41 9.22 4.39
C CYS A 97 7.81 8.67 4.03
N ASP A 98 8.11 7.44 4.44
CA ASP A 98 9.38 6.78 4.14
C ASP A 98 9.33 6.05 2.81
N SER A 99 10.48 5.99 2.13
CA SER A 99 10.63 5.32 0.85
C SER A 99 10.67 3.80 1.00
N VAL A 100 10.11 3.10 0.02
CA VAL A 100 10.24 1.63 -0.12
C VAL A 100 11.53 1.22 -0.83
N GLU A 101 12.40 2.15 -1.18
CA GLU A 101 13.70 1.87 -1.76
C GLU A 101 14.67 1.34 -0.70
N ALA A 102 15.36 0.23 -0.98
CA ALA A 102 16.27 -0.45 -0.08
C ALA A 102 17.69 -0.55 -0.65
N PRO A 103 18.45 0.56 -0.73
CA PRO A 103 19.80 0.56 -1.31
C PRO A 103 20.75 -0.32 -0.50
N ALA A 104 21.89 -0.66 -1.10
CA ALA A 104 22.94 -1.41 -0.42
C ALA A 104 23.43 -0.64 0.82
N GLY A 105 23.55 -1.34 1.96
CA GLY A 105 23.98 -0.74 3.21
C GLY A 105 22.86 -0.08 4.01
N THR A 106 21.59 -0.19 3.60
CA THR A 106 20.45 0.22 4.44
C THR A 106 20.52 -0.48 5.80
N LYS A 107 20.13 0.24 6.82
CA LYS A 107 20.11 -0.27 8.23
C LYS A 107 18.70 -0.21 8.82
N ASP A 108 17.77 0.47 8.12
CA ASP A 108 16.37 0.51 8.52
C ASP A 108 15.71 -0.86 8.31
N GLU A 109 14.74 -1.16 9.15
CA GLU A 109 14.11 -2.47 9.23
C GLU A 109 13.30 -2.82 7.98
N SER A 110 12.58 -1.85 7.43
CA SER A 110 11.81 -2.03 6.20
C SER A 110 12.71 -2.31 5.01
N GLY A 111 13.81 -1.57 4.89
CA GLY A 111 14.83 -1.82 3.88
C GLY A 111 15.47 -3.19 4.03
N LEU A 112 15.79 -3.63 5.26
CA LEU A 112 16.31 -4.97 5.52
C LEU A 112 15.29 -6.06 5.14
N ALA A 113 14.00 -5.86 5.46
CA ALA A 113 12.93 -6.77 5.07
C ALA A 113 12.80 -6.87 3.55
N PHE A 114 12.77 -5.73 2.84
CA PHE A 114 12.69 -5.73 1.37
C PHE A 114 13.92 -6.36 0.72
N ARG A 115 15.10 -6.13 1.27
CA ARG A 115 16.31 -6.80 0.80
C ARG A 115 16.30 -8.31 1.02
N GLY A 116 15.61 -8.79 2.03
CA GLY A 116 15.35 -10.20 2.26
C GLY A 116 14.37 -10.78 1.23
N LEU A 117 13.21 -10.15 1.09
CA LEU A 117 12.14 -10.58 0.17
C LEU A 117 12.58 -10.52 -1.30
N ALA A 118 13.35 -9.50 -1.70
CA ALA A 118 13.88 -9.37 -3.07
C ALA A 118 14.79 -10.52 -3.51
N LYS A 119 15.29 -11.32 -2.58
CA LYS A 119 16.17 -12.48 -2.85
C LYS A 119 15.40 -13.79 -2.97
N LEU A 120 14.08 -13.79 -2.80
CA LEU A 120 13.27 -14.99 -2.99
C LEU A 120 13.28 -15.38 -4.47
N PRO A 121 13.83 -16.56 -4.85
CA PRO A 121 14.05 -16.89 -6.25
C PRO A 121 12.77 -17.27 -6.99
N GLU A 122 11.66 -17.46 -6.27
CA GLU A 122 10.38 -17.88 -6.82
C GLU A 122 9.44 -16.71 -7.11
N PHE A 123 9.72 -15.50 -6.57
CA PHE A 123 8.79 -14.37 -6.59
C PHE A 123 9.39 -13.11 -7.21
N ALA A 124 8.55 -12.33 -7.87
CA ALA A 124 8.82 -10.90 -8.07
C ALA A 124 8.34 -10.13 -6.83
N LEU A 125 9.02 -9.04 -6.47
CA LEU A 125 8.59 -8.12 -5.42
C LEU A 125 8.28 -6.76 -6.05
N PHE A 126 7.04 -6.29 -5.90
CA PHE A 126 6.58 -5.02 -6.43
C PHE A 126 6.30 -4.05 -5.27
N ARG A 127 6.95 -2.90 -5.30
CA ARG A 127 6.84 -1.84 -4.30
C ARG A 127 6.58 -0.51 -4.99
N MET A 128 5.86 0.38 -4.33
CA MET A 128 5.55 1.73 -4.83
C MET A 128 5.84 2.77 -3.74
N ASP A 129 6.56 3.82 -4.08
CA ASP A 129 6.64 5.02 -3.25
C ASP A 129 5.36 5.84 -3.39
N LYS A 130 4.83 6.28 -2.26
CA LYS A 130 3.66 7.15 -2.19
C LYS A 130 3.93 8.52 -2.81
N GLN A 131 2.90 9.32 -2.99
CA GLN A 131 3.05 10.71 -3.44
C GLN A 131 4.06 11.46 -2.55
N GLY A 132 4.98 12.18 -3.19
CA GLY A 132 6.02 12.97 -2.52
C GLY A 132 7.13 12.17 -1.84
N VAL A 133 7.10 10.84 -1.91
CA VAL A 133 8.11 9.95 -1.33
C VAL A 133 9.08 9.47 -2.42
N GLY A 134 10.36 9.32 -2.08
CA GLY A 134 11.39 8.93 -3.04
C GLY A 134 11.40 9.85 -4.24
N ASP A 135 11.35 9.28 -5.45
CA ASP A 135 11.30 10.06 -6.70
C ASP A 135 9.85 10.36 -7.15
N SER A 136 8.82 9.87 -6.43
CA SER A 136 7.40 10.12 -6.75
C SER A 136 7.03 11.60 -6.72
N GLU A 137 6.15 12.01 -7.63
CA GLU A 137 5.59 13.36 -7.66
C GLU A 137 4.62 13.59 -6.49
N GLY A 138 4.30 14.85 -6.20
CA GLY A 138 3.40 15.25 -5.12
C GLY A 138 4.11 15.58 -3.81
N VAL A 139 3.32 15.72 -2.74
CA VAL A 139 3.77 16.03 -1.38
C VAL A 139 3.07 15.09 -0.41
N CYS A 140 3.83 14.26 0.30
CA CYS A 140 3.27 13.24 1.18
C CYS A 140 2.46 13.84 2.34
N ALA A 141 2.91 14.97 2.90
CA ALA A 141 2.21 15.67 3.97
C ALA A 141 0.88 16.30 3.54
N GLU A 142 0.61 16.41 2.23
CA GLU A 142 -0.64 16.93 1.67
C GLU A 142 -1.53 15.81 1.08
N THR A 143 -1.01 14.58 1.03
CA THR A 143 -1.71 13.45 0.42
C THR A 143 -2.66 12.81 1.43
N ASP A 144 -3.95 12.83 1.16
CA ASP A 144 -4.96 12.14 1.94
C ASP A 144 -5.01 10.63 1.64
N PHE A 145 -5.84 9.86 2.38
CA PHE A 145 -5.89 8.42 2.24
C PHE A 145 -6.50 7.96 0.92
N ASP A 146 -7.53 8.64 0.43
CA ASP A 146 -8.17 8.27 -0.84
C ASP A 146 -7.21 8.40 -2.02
N ALA A 147 -6.41 9.47 -2.05
CA ALA A 147 -5.36 9.67 -3.03
C ALA A 147 -4.23 8.61 -2.90
N GLU A 148 -3.86 8.23 -1.67
CA GLU A 148 -2.88 7.17 -1.45
C GLU A 148 -3.41 5.80 -1.93
N LEU A 149 -4.64 5.45 -1.58
CA LEU A 149 -5.29 4.21 -2.02
C LEU A 149 -5.45 4.17 -3.55
N ALA A 150 -5.79 5.29 -4.19
CA ALA A 150 -5.85 5.39 -5.64
C ALA A 150 -4.47 5.12 -6.29
N GLY A 151 -3.38 5.55 -5.66
CA GLY A 151 -2.01 5.21 -6.06
C GLY A 151 -1.75 3.69 -6.01
N TYR A 152 -2.09 3.02 -4.90
CA TYR A 152 -1.95 1.57 -4.79
C TYR A 152 -2.80 0.82 -5.81
N ARG A 153 -4.03 1.27 -6.10
CA ARG A 153 -4.90 0.70 -7.13
C ARG A 153 -4.31 0.87 -8.53
N ALA A 154 -3.75 2.05 -8.84
CA ALA A 154 -3.06 2.28 -10.11
C ALA A 154 -1.85 1.35 -10.26
N ALA A 155 -1.05 1.19 -9.21
CA ALA A 155 0.11 0.30 -9.18
C ALA A 155 -0.30 -1.18 -9.33
N PHE A 156 -1.37 -1.61 -8.67
CA PHE A 156 -1.91 -2.97 -8.81
C PHE A 156 -2.34 -3.26 -10.26
N ARG A 157 -3.06 -2.33 -10.88
CA ARG A 157 -3.47 -2.44 -12.30
C ARG A 157 -2.31 -2.44 -13.27
N ALA A 158 -1.18 -1.81 -12.91
CA ALA A 158 0.02 -1.78 -13.73
C ALA A 158 0.76 -3.12 -13.77
N LEU A 159 0.51 -4.06 -12.86
CA LEU A 159 1.14 -5.38 -12.84
C LEU A 159 0.99 -6.12 -14.19
N LYS A 160 -0.13 -5.94 -14.88
CA LYS A 160 -0.38 -6.56 -16.21
C LYS A 160 0.56 -6.08 -17.32
N ASN A 161 1.25 -4.97 -17.11
CA ASN A 161 2.16 -4.40 -18.11
C ASN A 161 3.54 -5.09 -18.10
N TYR A 162 3.80 -5.95 -17.12
CA TYR A 162 5.05 -6.70 -16.99
C TYR A 162 4.83 -8.14 -17.44
N ASP A 163 5.43 -8.52 -18.56
CA ASP A 163 5.27 -9.82 -19.20
C ASP A 163 5.75 -11.00 -18.34
N PHE A 164 6.68 -10.72 -17.42
CA PHE A 164 7.22 -11.68 -16.47
C PHE A 164 6.34 -11.88 -15.21
N ILE A 165 5.28 -11.08 -15.00
CA ILE A 165 4.38 -11.23 -13.85
C ILE A 165 3.19 -12.13 -14.22
N ASP A 166 2.90 -13.09 -13.35
CA ASP A 166 1.66 -13.85 -13.38
C ASP A 166 0.57 -13.11 -12.62
N THR A 167 -0.29 -12.43 -13.37
CA THR A 167 -1.40 -11.64 -12.79
C THR A 167 -2.50 -12.51 -12.17
N LYS A 168 -2.40 -13.83 -12.22
CA LYS A 168 -3.28 -14.75 -11.50
C LYS A 168 -2.70 -15.24 -10.18
N ARG A 169 -1.45 -14.88 -9.86
CA ARG A 169 -0.75 -15.26 -8.64
C ARG A 169 -0.17 -14.03 -7.94
N ILE A 170 -1.06 -13.15 -7.48
CA ILE A 170 -0.71 -11.94 -6.73
C ILE A 170 -0.91 -12.18 -5.25
N TYR A 171 0.12 -11.94 -4.44
CA TYR A 171 0.07 -11.94 -2.98
C TYR A 171 0.21 -10.51 -2.49
N ILE A 172 -0.76 -10.01 -1.71
CA ILE A 172 -0.70 -8.64 -1.18
C ILE A 172 -0.11 -8.69 0.22
N LEU A 173 1.07 -8.10 0.37
CA LEU A 173 1.75 -7.89 1.65
C LEU A 173 1.41 -6.50 2.18
N GLY A 174 0.51 -6.43 3.14
CA GLY A 174 0.18 -5.22 3.86
C GLY A 174 1.02 -5.08 5.13
N ILE A 175 1.65 -3.91 5.33
CA ILE A 175 2.49 -3.63 6.49
C ILE A 175 1.91 -2.45 7.25
N SER A 176 1.70 -2.58 8.56
CA SER A 176 1.17 -1.52 9.43
C SER A 176 -0.19 -1.02 8.91
N ASN A 177 -0.32 0.27 8.55
CA ASN A 177 -1.55 0.80 7.95
C ASN A 177 -1.99 -0.03 6.73
N GLY A 178 -1.05 -0.43 5.86
CA GLY A 178 -1.28 -1.31 4.72
C GLY A 178 -1.83 -2.69 5.11
N GLY A 179 -1.43 -3.20 6.28
CA GLY A 179 -1.95 -4.45 6.85
C GLY A 179 -3.45 -4.38 7.15
N GLY A 180 -3.99 -3.19 7.40
CA GLY A 180 -5.43 -2.97 7.56
C GLY A 180 -6.15 -2.88 6.22
N PHE A 181 -5.71 -1.99 5.34
CA PHE A 181 -6.43 -1.67 4.10
C PHE A 181 -6.09 -2.56 2.88
N ALA A 182 -5.20 -3.54 3.00
CA ALA A 182 -4.81 -4.42 1.90
C ALA A 182 -5.99 -4.96 1.05
N PRO A 183 -7.13 -5.38 1.64
CA PRO A 183 -8.27 -5.87 0.88
C PRO A 183 -9.00 -4.81 0.04
N LEU A 184 -8.68 -3.52 0.24
CA LEU A 184 -9.25 -2.41 -0.53
C LEU A 184 -8.45 -2.09 -1.80
N VAL A 185 -7.25 -2.66 -1.96
CA VAL A 185 -6.39 -2.43 -3.12
C VAL A 185 -7.02 -2.98 -4.40
N PRO A 186 -7.40 -4.26 -4.49
CA PRO A 186 -8.23 -4.74 -5.61
C PRO A 186 -9.65 -4.22 -5.43
N GLU A 187 -10.12 -3.44 -6.40
CA GLU A 187 -11.39 -2.70 -6.30
C GLU A 187 -12.58 -3.50 -6.87
N THR A 188 -12.34 -4.27 -7.93
CA THR A 188 -13.37 -5.03 -8.63
C THR A 188 -13.28 -6.53 -8.33
N ASP A 189 -14.37 -7.27 -8.55
CA ASP A 189 -14.37 -8.74 -8.39
C ASP A 189 -13.33 -9.40 -9.30
N ALA A 190 -13.10 -8.85 -10.49
CA ALA A 190 -12.09 -9.35 -11.42
C ALA A 190 -10.66 -9.12 -10.90
N GLU A 191 -10.41 -8.01 -10.22
CA GLU A 191 -9.13 -7.73 -9.55
C GLU A 191 -8.97 -8.60 -8.30
N GLN A 192 -10.03 -8.78 -7.51
CA GLN A 192 -10.05 -9.70 -6.36
C GLN A 192 -9.69 -11.13 -6.77
N ALA A 193 -10.19 -11.61 -7.92
CA ALA A 193 -9.92 -12.94 -8.43
C ALA A 193 -8.43 -13.15 -8.86
N GLN A 194 -7.65 -12.10 -8.99
CA GLN A 194 -6.21 -12.16 -9.28
C GLN A 194 -5.37 -12.41 -8.00
N VAL A 195 -5.94 -12.09 -6.83
CA VAL A 195 -5.26 -12.23 -5.54
C VAL A 195 -5.34 -13.69 -5.09
N ARG A 196 -4.19 -14.27 -4.75
CA ARG A 196 -4.06 -15.64 -4.24
C ARG A 196 -3.88 -15.71 -2.73
N GLY A 197 -3.47 -14.63 -2.11
CA GLY A 197 -3.33 -14.58 -0.67
C GLY A 197 -3.05 -13.18 -0.17
N TYR A 198 -3.35 -12.97 1.10
CA TYR A 198 -3.03 -11.76 1.82
C TYR A 198 -2.07 -12.05 2.96
N ILE A 199 -1.18 -11.12 3.22
CA ILE A 199 -0.31 -11.12 4.39
C ILE A 199 -0.53 -9.79 5.09
N SER A 200 -0.99 -9.82 6.34
CA SER A 200 -1.13 -8.64 7.18
C SER A 200 -0.08 -8.66 8.27
N VAL A 201 0.77 -7.66 8.31
CA VAL A 201 1.87 -7.57 9.26
C VAL A 201 1.68 -6.33 10.13
N GLY A 202 1.39 -6.51 11.42
CA GLY A 202 1.07 -5.42 12.33
C GLY A 202 -0.08 -4.56 11.81
N GLY A 203 -1.12 -5.20 11.26
CA GLY A 203 -2.29 -4.53 10.70
C GLY A 203 -3.30 -4.09 11.77
N TRP A 204 -4.32 -3.36 11.33
CA TRP A 204 -5.44 -2.89 12.14
C TRP A 204 -6.77 -3.17 11.43
N VAL A 205 -7.87 -3.26 12.20
CA VAL A 205 -9.18 -3.59 11.63
C VAL A 205 -10.35 -2.88 12.31
N LYS A 206 -10.13 -2.37 13.51
CA LYS A 206 -11.08 -1.55 14.25
C LYS A 206 -11.25 -0.17 13.59
N THR A 207 -12.13 0.67 14.11
CA THR A 207 -12.20 2.06 13.65
C THR A 207 -10.92 2.82 14.02
N TRP A 208 -10.57 3.87 13.26
CA TRP A 208 -9.39 4.66 13.60
C TRP A 208 -9.51 5.36 14.96
N PHE A 209 -10.74 5.68 15.36
CA PHE A 209 -11.03 6.21 16.71
C PHE A 209 -10.65 5.21 17.82
N GLU A 210 -11.02 3.95 17.68
CA GLU A 210 -10.65 2.89 18.63
C GLU A 210 -9.13 2.71 18.67
N HIS A 211 -8.49 2.63 17.50
CA HIS A 211 -7.03 2.54 17.40
C HIS A 211 -6.32 3.68 18.12
N MET A 212 -6.78 4.94 17.92
CA MET A 212 -6.17 6.10 18.61
C MET A 212 -6.34 6.03 20.13
N LEU A 213 -7.45 5.55 20.64
CA LEU A 213 -7.64 5.38 22.07
C LEU A 213 -6.74 4.27 22.65
N GLU A 214 -6.54 3.19 21.93
CA GLU A 214 -5.68 2.09 22.37
C GLU A 214 -4.20 2.47 22.38
N ILE A 215 -3.70 3.16 21.33
CA ILE A 215 -2.33 3.61 21.29
C ILE A 215 -2.06 4.65 22.40
N GLU A 216 -2.99 5.58 22.65
CA GLU A 216 -2.88 6.58 23.71
C GLU A 216 -2.83 5.95 25.10
N ARG A 217 -3.67 4.96 25.36
CA ARG A 217 -3.64 4.25 26.65
C ARG A 217 -2.29 3.58 26.89
N ARG A 218 -1.75 2.89 25.88
CA ARG A 218 -0.42 2.27 25.97
C ARG A 218 0.66 3.32 26.16
N ARG A 219 0.62 4.41 25.38
CA ARG A 219 1.56 5.51 25.47
C ARG A 219 1.58 6.13 26.88
N PHE A 220 0.43 6.44 27.45
CA PHE A 220 0.36 7.00 28.80
C PHE A 220 0.87 6.02 29.87
N ALA A 221 0.50 4.75 29.78
CA ALA A 221 0.98 3.73 30.71
C ALA A 221 2.50 3.52 30.62
N LEU A 222 3.04 3.45 29.41
CA LEU A 222 4.46 3.23 29.18
C LEU A 222 5.34 4.46 29.50
N THR A 223 4.75 5.67 29.62
CA THR A 223 5.46 6.87 30.10
C THR A 223 5.54 6.96 31.62
N GLY A 224 5.12 5.92 32.34
CA GLY A 224 5.27 5.85 33.82
C GLY A 224 4.24 6.66 34.60
N LYS A 225 3.12 7.03 33.95
CA LYS A 225 2.00 7.70 34.66
C LYS A 225 1.27 6.73 35.59
N SER A 226 0.77 7.24 36.71
CA SER A 226 -0.08 6.46 37.60
C SER A 226 -1.39 6.03 36.91
N PRO A 227 -2.03 4.94 37.33
CA PRO A 227 -3.32 4.52 36.78
C PRO A 227 -4.40 5.61 36.83
N ALA A 228 -4.42 6.45 37.83
CA ALA A 228 -5.33 7.58 37.97
C ALA A 228 -5.08 8.64 36.88
N GLU A 229 -3.81 9.03 36.68
CA GLU A 229 -3.42 9.98 35.62
C GLU A 229 -3.73 9.42 34.22
N VAL A 230 -3.47 8.12 33.98
CA VAL A 230 -3.83 7.47 32.72
C VAL A 230 -5.32 7.58 32.46
N ASN A 231 -6.16 7.26 33.48
CA ASN A 231 -7.61 7.34 33.32
C ASN A 231 -8.11 8.76 33.05
N ASP A 232 -7.55 9.77 33.71
CA ASP A 232 -7.95 11.15 33.47
C ASP A 232 -7.51 11.65 32.08
N ARG A 233 -6.29 11.32 31.65
CA ARG A 233 -5.83 11.63 30.29
C ARG A 233 -6.65 10.92 29.22
N MET A 234 -7.09 9.68 29.45
CA MET A 234 -7.95 8.95 28.53
C MET A 234 -9.33 9.58 28.35
N LYS A 235 -9.92 10.23 29.40
CA LYS A 235 -11.16 11.01 29.25
C LYS A 235 -10.96 12.17 28.27
N GLY A 236 -9.84 12.89 28.42
CA GLY A 236 -9.49 13.99 27.50
C GLY A 236 -9.23 13.48 26.10
N ALA A 237 -8.45 12.41 25.92
CA ALA A 237 -8.17 11.81 24.63
C ALA A 237 -9.44 11.34 23.93
N ALA A 238 -10.36 10.68 24.64
CA ALA A 238 -11.66 10.29 24.11
C ALA A 238 -12.47 11.50 23.63
N THR A 239 -12.47 12.60 24.38
CA THR A 239 -13.14 13.85 23.97
C THR A 239 -12.49 14.43 22.71
N LEU A 240 -11.17 14.60 22.70
CA LEU A 240 -10.42 15.18 21.56
C LEU A 240 -10.65 14.37 20.27
N TYR A 241 -10.45 13.07 20.33
CA TYR A 241 -10.57 12.22 19.15
C TYR A 241 -12.02 12.04 18.69
N HIS A 242 -12.99 12.05 19.60
CA HIS A 242 -14.40 12.05 19.23
C HIS A 242 -14.80 13.34 18.48
N GLU A 243 -14.41 14.50 18.99
CA GLU A 243 -14.69 15.78 18.33
C GLU A 243 -14.03 15.85 16.95
N TRP A 244 -12.77 15.40 16.84
CA TRP A 244 -12.02 15.43 15.59
C TRP A 244 -12.45 14.33 14.59
N LEU A 245 -12.39 13.05 14.97
CA LEU A 245 -12.58 11.93 14.05
C LEU A 245 -14.06 11.61 13.78
N ILE A 246 -14.92 11.71 14.79
CA ILE A 246 -16.34 11.36 14.67
C ILE A 246 -17.16 12.55 14.20
N LYS A 247 -16.93 13.73 14.80
CA LYS A 247 -17.67 14.95 14.41
C LYS A 247 -16.99 15.75 13.28
N GLY A 248 -15.76 15.43 12.91
CA GLY A 248 -15.05 16.09 11.83
C GLY A 248 -14.60 17.53 12.15
N ARG A 249 -14.53 17.92 13.43
CA ARG A 249 -14.16 19.28 13.84
C ARG A 249 -12.67 19.53 13.63
N PRO A 250 -12.25 20.76 13.24
CA PRO A 250 -10.85 21.15 13.23
C PRO A 250 -10.25 21.09 14.64
N VAL A 251 -9.01 20.58 14.74
CA VAL A 251 -8.31 20.47 16.05
C VAL A 251 -8.10 21.83 16.67
N ASP A 252 -7.81 22.88 15.88
CA ASP A 252 -7.68 24.26 16.34
C ASP A 252 -8.93 24.76 17.08
N ASP A 253 -10.12 24.48 16.56
CA ASP A 253 -11.38 24.90 17.18
C ASP A 253 -11.62 24.16 18.49
N ILE A 254 -11.30 22.84 18.52
CA ILE A 254 -11.44 22.01 19.73
C ILE A 254 -10.51 22.55 20.83
N VAL A 255 -9.24 22.79 20.50
CA VAL A 255 -8.23 23.26 21.47
C VAL A 255 -8.52 24.71 21.90
N LYS A 256 -9.06 25.56 21.05
CA LYS A 256 -9.48 26.93 21.41
C LYS A 256 -10.60 26.90 22.45
N GLU A 257 -11.56 26.00 22.31
CA GLU A 257 -12.67 25.86 23.28
C GLU A 257 -12.25 25.15 24.56
N GLN A 258 -11.34 24.17 24.44
CA GLN A 258 -10.88 23.33 25.54
C GLN A 258 -9.34 23.26 25.55
N PRO A 259 -8.63 24.30 26.00
CA PRO A 259 -7.16 24.39 25.91
C PRO A 259 -6.40 23.22 26.53
N GLN A 260 -6.96 22.59 27.56
CA GLN A 260 -6.37 21.41 28.23
C GLN A 260 -6.25 20.18 27.29
N LEU A 261 -7.06 20.10 26.23
CA LEU A 261 -6.99 19.01 25.24
C LEU A 261 -5.77 19.16 24.30
N GLY A 262 -5.25 20.39 24.13
CA GLY A 262 -4.06 20.62 23.34
C GLY A 262 -2.80 19.94 23.88
N GLU A 263 -2.73 19.70 25.20
CA GLU A 263 -1.62 18.94 25.81
C GLU A 263 -1.63 17.44 25.46
N LEU A 264 -2.74 16.95 24.92
CA LEU A 264 -2.91 15.55 24.49
C LEU A 264 -2.59 15.36 23.02
N TRP A 265 -2.53 16.46 22.23
CA TRP A 265 -2.22 16.41 20.82
C TRP A 265 -0.75 16.02 20.60
N PRO A 266 -0.47 14.94 19.83
CA PRO A 266 0.92 14.42 19.72
C PRO A 266 1.90 15.37 19.04
N GLU A 267 1.43 16.20 18.08
CA GLU A 267 2.27 17.10 17.29
C GLU A 267 2.43 18.49 17.91
N GLY A 268 2.05 18.66 19.16
CA GLY A 268 2.19 19.90 19.91
C GLY A 268 1.37 21.05 19.29
N LYS A 269 2.02 22.00 18.60
CA LYS A 269 1.33 23.16 17.98
C LYS A 269 0.93 22.97 16.54
N ASP A 270 1.34 21.88 15.91
CA ASP A 270 0.88 21.56 14.54
C ASP A 270 -0.47 20.87 14.63
N HIS A 271 -1.53 21.62 14.39
CA HIS A 271 -2.91 21.11 14.37
C HIS A 271 -3.42 20.79 12.96
N ALA A 272 -2.54 20.88 11.94
CA ALA A 272 -2.86 20.54 10.56
C ALA A 272 -2.43 19.12 10.18
N HIS A 273 -1.47 18.56 10.91
CA HIS A 273 -0.91 17.24 10.64
C HIS A 273 -0.91 16.34 11.89
N LEU A 274 -0.84 15.04 11.63
CA LEU A 274 -0.55 14.01 12.63
C LEU A 274 0.39 12.99 11.98
N TYR A 275 1.53 12.69 12.63
CA TYR A 275 2.55 11.77 12.09
C TYR A 275 2.95 12.07 10.63
N GLY A 276 3.06 13.37 10.30
CA GLY A 276 3.45 13.84 8.98
C GLY A 276 2.40 13.71 7.88
N ARG A 277 1.13 13.42 8.22
CA ARG A 277 0.00 13.29 7.29
C ARG A 277 -1.07 14.34 7.59
N PRO A 278 -1.83 14.82 6.58
CA PRO A 278 -2.90 15.78 6.81
C PRO A 278 -4.05 15.17 7.63
N LEU A 279 -4.77 15.97 8.39
CA LEU A 279 -5.86 15.47 9.23
C LEU A 279 -6.97 14.76 8.43
N ALA A 280 -7.20 15.18 7.18
CA ALA A 280 -8.15 14.52 6.27
C ALA A 280 -7.81 13.04 6.05
N PHE A 281 -6.53 12.67 6.03
CA PHE A 281 -6.08 11.29 5.92
C PHE A 281 -6.74 10.40 6.98
N TYR A 282 -6.71 10.82 8.23
CA TYR A 282 -7.26 10.06 9.37
C TYR A 282 -8.77 10.08 9.43
N GLN A 283 -9.39 11.20 9.02
CA GLN A 283 -10.85 11.28 8.91
C GLN A 283 -11.38 10.30 7.86
N GLN A 284 -10.65 10.10 6.75
CA GLN A 284 -10.97 9.09 5.75
C GLN A 284 -10.73 7.67 6.27
N LEU A 285 -9.62 7.42 7.01
CA LEU A 285 -9.41 6.12 7.68
C LEU A 285 -10.56 5.79 8.63
N GLN A 286 -11.09 6.78 9.36
CA GLN A 286 -12.23 6.60 10.26
C GLN A 286 -13.50 6.14 9.54
N GLN A 287 -13.68 6.47 8.27
CA GLN A 287 -14.85 6.07 7.47
C GLN A 287 -14.75 4.63 6.93
N LEU A 288 -13.59 3.99 7.04
CA LEU A 288 -13.40 2.65 6.53
C LEU A 288 -14.11 1.61 7.39
N ASN A 289 -14.71 0.63 6.72
CA ASN A 289 -15.19 -0.59 7.37
C ASN A 289 -14.25 -1.75 6.99
N LEU A 290 -13.10 -1.81 7.65
CA LEU A 290 -12.09 -2.84 7.39
C LEU A 290 -12.57 -4.23 7.82
N ALA A 291 -13.38 -4.33 8.88
CA ALA A 291 -13.99 -5.58 9.28
C ALA A 291 -14.85 -6.19 8.15
N ALA A 292 -15.65 -5.35 7.47
CA ALA A 292 -16.40 -5.80 6.30
C ALA A 292 -15.48 -6.14 5.10
N ALA A 293 -14.37 -5.41 4.90
CA ALA A 293 -13.41 -5.70 3.84
C ALA A 293 -12.75 -7.06 4.06
N TRP A 294 -12.21 -7.33 5.25
CA TRP A 294 -11.60 -8.61 5.61
C TRP A 294 -12.61 -9.77 5.61
N SER A 295 -13.87 -9.54 6.00
CA SER A 295 -14.91 -10.58 5.94
C SER A 295 -15.27 -11.03 4.51
N ARG A 296 -14.90 -10.27 3.48
CA ARG A 296 -15.09 -10.67 2.07
C ARG A 296 -13.91 -11.44 1.48
N VAL A 297 -12.79 -11.48 2.16
CA VAL A 297 -11.61 -12.23 1.72
C VAL A 297 -11.91 -13.73 1.75
N LYS A 298 -11.66 -14.42 0.63
CA LYS A 298 -11.93 -15.86 0.44
C LYS A 298 -10.68 -16.63 -0.01
N VAL A 299 -9.52 -16.10 0.29
CA VAL A 299 -8.23 -16.69 -0.06
C VAL A 299 -7.36 -16.82 1.18
N PRO A 300 -6.34 -17.70 1.17
CA PRO A 300 -5.41 -17.86 2.28
C PRO A 300 -4.87 -16.51 2.78
N THR A 301 -4.83 -16.37 4.09
CA THR A 301 -4.39 -15.13 4.73
C THR A 301 -3.43 -15.42 5.89
N TYR A 302 -2.28 -14.77 5.91
CA TYR A 302 -1.31 -14.87 6.99
C TYR A 302 -1.27 -13.57 7.78
N VAL A 303 -1.52 -13.66 9.07
CA VAL A 303 -1.53 -12.49 9.96
C VAL A 303 -0.39 -12.60 10.95
N LEU A 304 0.51 -11.63 10.91
CA LEU A 304 1.69 -11.56 11.76
C LEU A 304 1.61 -10.35 12.71
N HIS A 305 1.98 -10.56 13.96
CA HIS A 305 2.05 -9.53 14.98
C HIS A 305 3.34 -9.67 15.80
N GLY A 306 3.97 -8.57 16.16
CA GLY A 306 5.11 -8.57 17.07
C GLY A 306 4.63 -8.48 18.51
N ALA A 307 5.07 -9.38 19.40
CA ALA A 307 4.64 -9.42 20.81
C ALA A 307 4.92 -8.11 21.59
N PHE A 308 5.86 -7.29 21.13
CA PHE A 308 6.17 -5.98 21.69
C PHE A 308 5.74 -4.81 20.80
N ASP A 309 4.78 -5.05 19.90
CA ASP A 309 4.14 -3.98 19.14
C ASP A 309 3.27 -3.12 20.08
N TRP A 310 3.73 -1.90 20.36
CA TRP A 310 2.97 -0.97 21.18
C TRP A 310 2.05 -0.05 20.36
N ILE A 311 2.20 -0.05 19.03
CA ILE A 311 1.42 0.76 18.08
C ILE A 311 0.12 0.04 17.71
N MET A 312 0.22 -1.13 17.12
CA MET A 312 -0.95 -1.96 16.79
C MET A 312 -1.26 -2.95 17.91
N THR A 313 -2.49 -3.42 18.00
CA THR A 313 -2.87 -4.41 19.02
C THR A 313 -2.80 -5.82 18.46
N GLN A 314 -2.48 -6.79 19.31
CA GLN A 314 -2.64 -8.21 19.00
C GLN A 314 -4.09 -8.52 18.65
N ASP A 315 -5.05 -7.93 19.37
CA ASP A 315 -6.48 -8.08 19.16
C ASP A 315 -6.93 -7.66 17.73
N ASP A 316 -6.35 -6.58 17.15
CA ASP A 316 -6.59 -6.24 15.75
C ASP A 316 -6.16 -7.37 14.80
N SER A 317 -5.01 -7.96 15.03
CA SER A 317 -4.49 -9.06 14.21
C SER A 317 -5.33 -10.34 14.35
N GLU A 318 -5.75 -10.69 15.56
CA GLU A 318 -6.65 -11.81 15.83
C GLU A 318 -8.02 -11.59 15.19
N LEU A 319 -8.56 -10.36 15.24
CA LEU A 319 -9.82 -9.98 14.59
C LEU A 319 -9.73 -10.08 13.06
N ILE A 320 -8.61 -9.66 12.43
CA ILE A 320 -8.40 -9.86 10.98
C ILE A 320 -8.55 -11.34 10.65
N ALA A 321 -7.82 -12.22 11.35
CA ALA A 321 -7.92 -13.66 11.13
C ALA A 321 -9.35 -14.20 11.36
N ALA A 322 -10.01 -13.75 12.42
CA ALA A 322 -11.39 -14.14 12.73
C ALA A 322 -12.39 -13.69 11.67
N TYR A 323 -12.24 -12.49 11.09
CA TYR A 323 -13.12 -12.01 10.01
C TYR A 323 -12.94 -12.81 8.72
N VAL A 324 -11.71 -13.16 8.35
CA VAL A 324 -11.44 -14.01 7.18
C VAL A 324 -11.99 -15.41 7.41
N ASN A 325 -11.80 -15.98 8.59
CA ASN A 325 -12.24 -17.33 8.96
C ASN A 325 -13.77 -17.50 9.05
N LYS A 326 -14.56 -16.41 8.91
CA LYS A 326 -16.01 -16.54 8.66
C LYS A 326 -16.33 -17.25 7.33
N ASN A 327 -15.39 -17.30 6.41
CA ASN A 327 -15.52 -17.95 5.09
C ASN A 327 -14.91 -19.38 5.05
N GLY A 328 -14.43 -19.91 6.16
CA GLY A 328 -13.72 -21.17 6.28
C GLY A 328 -12.39 -20.98 7.00
N ASP A 329 -11.62 -22.03 7.17
CA ASP A 329 -10.28 -22.01 7.81
C ASP A 329 -9.22 -21.51 6.80
N LEU A 330 -9.27 -20.18 6.53
CA LEU A 330 -8.45 -19.53 5.51
C LEU A 330 -7.32 -18.67 6.11
N ALA A 331 -7.46 -18.24 7.36
CA ALA A 331 -6.46 -17.36 7.97
C ALA A 331 -5.76 -18.02 9.14
N SER A 332 -4.44 -17.86 9.18
CA SER A 332 -3.60 -18.18 10.32
C SER A 332 -3.02 -16.93 10.95
N PHE A 333 -2.99 -16.90 12.29
CA PHE A 333 -2.36 -15.85 13.08
C PHE A 333 -1.09 -16.37 13.75
N TYR A 334 -0.03 -15.58 13.73
CA TYR A 334 1.22 -15.89 14.42
C TYR A 334 1.80 -14.65 15.10
N GLU A 335 2.01 -14.77 16.42
CA GLU A 335 2.71 -13.75 17.19
C GLU A 335 4.21 -14.05 17.19
N ILE A 336 5.00 -13.06 16.76
CA ILE A 336 6.47 -13.17 16.74
C ILE A 336 7.00 -12.73 18.14
N PRO A 337 7.57 -13.63 18.93
CA PRO A 337 8.05 -13.29 20.26
C PRO A 337 9.13 -12.21 20.25
N ASN A 338 9.13 -11.35 21.25
CA ASN A 338 10.16 -10.31 21.49
C ASN A 338 10.32 -9.31 20.33
N THR A 339 9.37 -9.20 19.44
CA THR A 339 9.46 -8.38 18.24
C THR A 339 8.54 -7.16 18.34
N GLY A 340 9.06 -5.97 18.01
CA GLY A 340 8.29 -4.74 17.96
C GLY A 340 7.60 -4.52 16.62
N HIS A 341 6.95 -3.36 16.47
CA HIS A 341 6.19 -2.98 15.27
C HIS A 341 7.01 -3.01 13.97
N THR A 342 8.29 -2.65 14.06
CA THR A 342 9.20 -2.59 12.90
C THR A 342 10.14 -3.80 12.81
N PHE A 343 9.77 -4.92 13.43
CA PHE A 343 10.51 -6.20 13.41
C PHE A 343 11.91 -6.16 14.02
N GLN A 344 12.13 -5.29 14.99
CA GLN A 344 13.31 -5.29 15.82
C GLN A 344 13.10 -6.23 17.01
N HIS A 345 14.13 -6.97 17.36
CA HIS A 345 14.12 -7.86 18.51
C HIS A 345 14.43 -7.08 19.80
N TYR A 346 13.45 -6.92 20.69
CA TYR A 346 13.56 -6.22 21.95
C TYR A 346 13.57 -7.16 23.14
N LEU A 347 14.08 -6.67 24.28
CA LEU A 347 14.04 -7.40 25.55
C LEU A 347 12.73 -7.16 26.32
N SER A 348 12.04 -6.08 26.03
CA SER A 348 10.75 -5.73 26.66
C SER A 348 9.93 -4.77 25.81
N LEU A 349 8.62 -4.72 26.07
CA LEU A 349 7.72 -3.72 25.49
C LEU A 349 8.17 -2.29 25.81
N ALA A 350 8.70 -2.05 27.01
CA ALA A 350 9.22 -0.73 27.41
C ALA A 350 10.45 -0.33 26.58
N ASP A 351 11.29 -1.26 26.17
CA ASP A 351 12.43 -0.97 25.29
C ASP A 351 11.97 -0.66 23.86
N ALA A 352 10.99 -1.39 23.36
CA ALA A 352 10.35 -1.10 22.06
C ALA A 352 9.71 0.29 22.06
N PHE A 353 8.96 0.63 23.11
CA PHE A 353 8.33 1.95 23.25
C PHE A 353 9.35 3.10 23.31
N LYS A 354 10.49 2.91 23.96
CA LYS A 354 11.56 3.91 24.05
C LYS A 354 12.40 4.02 22.77
N GLY A 355 12.12 3.23 21.76
CA GLY A 355 12.89 3.21 20.51
C GLY A 355 14.36 2.86 20.74
N LYS A 356 14.66 1.97 21.70
CA LYS A 356 16.04 1.52 21.90
C LYS A 356 16.56 0.86 20.63
N SER A 357 17.82 1.10 20.32
CA SER A 357 18.47 0.41 19.21
C SER A 357 18.44 -1.10 19.44
N ALA A 358 17.85 -1.83 18.50
CA ALA A 358 17.72 -3.27 18.55
C ALA A 358 17.94 -3.85 17.14
N PRO A 359 18.47 -5.07 17.02
CA PRO A 359 18.69 -5.67 15.70
C PRO A 359 17.36 -6.02 15.01
N PHE A 360 17.33 -5.91 13.71
CA PHE A 360 16.25 -6.47 12.88
C PHE A 360 16.19 -8.00 13.09
N ASP A 361 14.98 -8.53 13.28
CA ASP A 361 14.76 -9.97 13.39
C ASP A 361 14.48 -10.57 12.00
N PRO A 362 15.43 -11.32 11.40
CA PRO A 362 15.24 -11.92 10.09
C PRO A 362 14.21 -13.07 10.08
N LYS A 363 13.76 -13.55 11.24
CA LYS A 363 12.76 -14.63 11.36
C LYS A 363 11.49 -14.29 10.60
N MET A 364 11.09 -13.03 10.59
CA MET A 364 9.93 -12.57 9.82
C MET A 364 10.03 -12.91 8.33
N ILE A 365 11.22 -12.72 7.72
CA ILE A 365 11.43 -13.05 6.30
C ILE A 365 11.25 -14.55 6.07
N GLY A 366 11.80 -15.38 6.96
CA GLY A 366 11.62 -16.84 6.91
C GLY A 366 10.16 -17.25 6.97
N LEU A 367 9.41 -16.71 7.93
CA LEU A 367 7.96 -16.97 8.09
C LEU A 367 7.17 -16.59 6.82
N LEU A 368 7.45 -15.43 6.25
CA LEU A 368 6.80 -15.00 5.00
C LEU A 368 7.16 -15.90 3.83
N ALA A 369 8.44 -16.24 3.67
CA ALA A 369 8.92 -17.08 2.59
C ALA A 369 8.33 -18.51 2.65
N ASP A 370 8.28 -19.09 3.84
CA ASP A 370 7.74 -20.44 4.04
C ASP A 370 6.24 -20.46 3.76
N TRP A 371 5.49 -19.48 4.24
CA TRP A 371 4.07 -19.38 3.95
C TRP A 371 3.81 -19.19 2.45
N LEU A 372 4.50 -18.24 1.80
CA LEU A 372 4.36 -17.97 0.36
C LEU A 372 4.67 -19.19 -0.50
N ARG A 373 5.70 -19.97 -0.16
CA ARG A 373 6.05 -21.20 -0.88
C ARG A 373 5.00 -22.27 -0.72
N ASN A 374 4.48 -22.46 0.50
CA ASN A 374 3.43 -23.44 0.75
C ASN A 374 2.16 -23.10 -0.05
N GLU A 375 1.74 -21.83 -0.06
CA GLU A 375 0.58 -21.40 -0.84
C GLU A 375 0.82 -21.48 -2.36
N ALA A 376 2.02 -21.19 -2.84
CA ALA A 376 2.35 -21.28 -4.26
C ALA A 376 2.34 -22.72 -4.78
N ILE A 377 2.78 -23.69 -3.96
CA ILE A 377 2.83 -25.13 -4.33
C ILE A 377 1.44 -25.76 -4.34
N THR A 378 0.57 -25.41 -3.38
CA THR A 378 -0.78 -26.00 -3.27
C THR A 378 -1.74 -25.59 -4.39
N HIS A 379 -1.36 -24.65 -5.24
CA HIS A 379 -2.20 -24.05 -6.31
C HIS A 379 -1.59 -24.17 -7.71
N GLU A 380 -0.59 -25.03 -7.93
CA GLU A 380 -0.05 -25.33 -9.27
C GLU A 380 -0.87 -26.36 -10.08
N ASP A 381 -2.02 -26.83 -9.57
CA ASP A 381 -2.92 -27.79 -10.24
C ASP A 381 -4.04 -27.12 -11.06
#